data_3cf64a1c8ad1bdd61475e88105fe774e
#
_entry.id   3cf64a1c8ad1bdd61475e88105fe774e
#
_cell.length_a   1.000
_cell.length_b   1.000
_cell.length_c   1.000
_cell.angle_alpha   90.00
_cell.angle_beta   90.00
_cell.angle_gamma   90.00
#
_symmetry.space_group_name_H-M   'P 1'
#
loop_
_entity.id
_entity.type
_entity.pdbx_description
1 polymer ?
#
loop_
_entity_poly.entity_id
_entity_poly.type
_entity_poly.pdbx_seq_one_letter_code
_entity_poly.pdbx_strand_id
1 'polypeptide(L)'
;GQGIISIAATIGMASLKNNLFFKQAEVHGMSQRGGAVQSHFRLSDKEIASDLIPMGAADIILSVEPMESLRYLPFLSETGWLVTNTRPFVNIPNYPELAEIIKEIEKHPNHIALDADQIAQEIGAARSSNIVMLGAASPFIQIPFECLEDGIRKIFGAKGEDVVNANLKALHAGKQFSDSKK
;
A
#
# COMPACT_ATOMS: atom_id res chain seq x y z
N GLY A 1 -3.39 13.52 0.10
CA GLY A 1 -4.05 12.65 1.02
C GLY A 1 -4.64 11.37 0.48
N GLN A 2 -3.85 10.52 -0.21
CA GLN A 2 -4.33 9.22 -0.76
C GLN A 2 -4.38 8.10 0.30
N GLY A 3 -4.26 8.41 1.60
CA GLY A 3 -4.48 7.46 2.69
C GLY A 3 -3.29 6.55 3.04
N ILE A 4 -2.06 6.89 2.68
CA ILE A 4 -0.85 6.13 3.04
C ILE A 4 -0.71 5.99 4.56
N ILE A 5 -1.01 7.05 5.32
CA ILE A 5 -1.00 7.02 6.79
C ILE A 5 -1.94 5.94 7.35
N SER A 6 -3.13 5.77 6.74
CA SER A 6 -4.08 4.75 7.20
C SER A 6 -3.57 3.33 6.91
N ILE A 7 -2.89 3.12 5.78
CA ILE A 7 -2.24 1.84 5.46
C ILE A 7 -1.18 1.52 6.52
N ALA A 8 -0.25 2.45 6.77
CA ALA A 8 0.82 2.27 7.73
C ALA A 8 0.29 2.04 9.15
N ALA A 9 -0.73 2.81 9.59
CA ALA A 9 -1.36 2.63 10.88
C ALA A 9 -2.01 1.24 11.03
N THR A 10 -2.69 0.75 9.97
CA THR A 10 -3.31 -0.59 9.98
C THR A 10 -2.25 -1.69 10.11
N ILE A 11 -1.15 -1.60 9.35
CA ILE A 11 -0.04 -2.55 9.44
C ILE A 11 0.60 -2.48 10.83
N GLY A 12 0.82 -1.29 11.38
CA GLY A 12 1.38 -1.10 12.72
C GLY A 12 0.52 -1.74 13.81
N MET A 13 -0.80 -1.56 13.77
CA MET A 13 -1.72 -2.21 14.71
C MET A 13 -1.71 -3.73 14.57
N ALA A 14 -1.63 -4.25 13.35
CA ALA A 14 -1.54 -5.67 13.08
C ALA A 14 -0.21 -6.26 13.59
N SER A 15 0.89 -5.52 13.46
CA SER A 15 2.22 -5.92 13.93
C SER A 15 2.28 -6.09 15.45
N LEU A 16 1.70 -5.15 16.19
CA LEU A 16 1.63 -5.22 17.67
C LEU A 16 0.91 -6.46 18.15
N LYS A 17 -0.14 -6.89 17.44
CA LYS A 17 -0.88 -8.12 17.79
C LYS A 17 -0.05 -9.39 17.59
N ASN A 18 0.95 -9.34 16.71
CA ASN A 18 1.85 -10.46 16.42
C ASN A 18 3.18 -10.39 17.17
N ASN A 19 3.31 -9.51 18.18
CA ASN A 19 4.55 -9.28 18.92
C ASN A 19 5.74 -8.95 18.01
N LEU A 20 5.47 -8.26 16.89
CA LEU A 20 6.49 -7.78 15.98
C LEU A 20 6.91 -6.36 16.36
N PHE A 21 8.19 -6.11 16.26
CA PHE A 21 8.72 -4.75 16.26
C PHE A 21 8.40 -4.09 14.91
N PHE A 22 8.04 -2.81 14.93
CA PHE A 22 7.97 -2.02 13.72
C PHE A 22 8.58 -0.64 13.92
N LYS A 23 9.12 -0.09 12.85
CA LYS A 23 9.52 1.31 12.77
C LYS A 23 8.96 1.92 11.49
N GLN A 24 8.56 3.19 11.61
CA GLN A 24 8.05 3.97 10.49
C GLN A 24 8.76 5.31 10.45
N ALA A 25 9.22 5.69 9.26
CA ALA A 25 9.65 7.04 8.95
C ALA A 25 8.87 7.56 7.75
N GLU A 26 8.34 8.77 7.86
CA GLU A 26 7.56 9.40 6.83
C GLU A 26 8.29 10.65 6.32
N VAL A 27 8.45 10.73 4.99
CA VAL A 27 9.06 11.88 4.34
C VAL A 27 8.00 12.58 3.50
N HIS A 28 7.75 13.83 3.84
CA HIS A 28 6.85 14.70 3.09
C HIS A 28 7.65 15.67 2.24
N GLY A 29 7.23 15.87 0.99
CA GLY A 29 7.74 16.98 0.18
C GLY A 29 7.36 18.34 0.78
N MET A 30 8.10 19.39 0.45
CA MET A 30 7.84 20.77 0.92
C MET A 30 6.50 21.34 0.44
N SER A 31 5.85 20.70 -0.54
CA SER A 31 4.51 21.06 -0.98
C SER A 31 3.45 20.55 0.00
N GLN A 32 2.71 21.47 0.62
CA GLN A 32 1.63 21.12 1.58
C GLN A 32 0.43 20.40 0.93
N ARG A 33 0.30 20.45 -0.40
CA ARG A 33 -0.75 19.76 -1.16
C ARG A 33 -0.19 19.24 -2.49
N GLY A 34 -0.44 17.96 -2.78
CA GLY A 34 -0.02 17.32 -4.03
C GLY A 34 1.47 16.95 -4.11
N GLY A 35 2.23 17.09 -3.02
CA GLY A 35 3.61 16.61 -2.94
C GLY A 35 3.69 15.09 -2.75
N ALA A 36 4.81 14.50 -3.19
CA ALA A 36 5.11 13.09 -2.94
C ALA A 36 5.21 12.82 -1.44
N VAL A 37 4.61 11.72 -1.00
CA VAL A 37 4.71 11.21 0.37
C VAL A 37 5.32 9.82 0.29
N GLN A 38 6.43 9.63 0.99
CA GLN A 38 7.12 8.35 1.11
C GLN A 38 7.08 7.90 2.57
N SER A 39 6.72 6.64 2.80
CA SER A 39 6.74 6.04 4.12
C SER A 39 7.63 4.81 4.09
N HIS A 40 8.71 4.80 4.85
CA HIS A 40 9.47 3.61 5.16
C HIS A 40 8.78 2.89 6.31
N PHE A 41 8.44 1.63 6.11
CA PHE A 41 7.83 0.80 7.13
C PHE A 41 8.62 -0.50 7.26
N ARG A 42 9.16 -0.77 8.44
CA ARG A 42 9.97 -1.96 8.73
C ARG A 42 9.31 -2.80 9.79
N LEU A 43 9.32 -4.11 9.55
CA LEU A 43 8.82 -5.15 10.46
C LEU A 43 9.94 -6.11 10.80
N SER A 44 9.97 -6.63 12.04
CA SER A 44 10.93 -7.63 12.48
C SER A 44 10.42 -8.36 13.71
N ASP A 45 10.86 -9.60 13.89
CA ASP A 45 10.79 -10.35 15.14
C ASP A 45 11.86 -9.92 16.16
N LYS A 46 12.78 -9.04 15.75
CA LYS A 46 13.87 -8.49 16.57
C LYS A 46 13.81 -6.97 16.57
N GLU A 47 14.49 -6.36 17.52
CA GLU A 47 14.61 -4.91 17.61
C GLU A 47 15.24 -4.34 16.34
N ILE A 48 14.61 -3.27 15.81
CA ILE A 48 15.01 -2.60 14.57
C ILE A 48 15.87 -1.39 14.93
N ALA A 49 17.14 -1.36 14.48
CA ALA A 49 18.03 -0.26 14.78
C ALA A 49 17.70 1.02 14.01
N SER A 50 17.40 0.91 12.70
CA SER A 50 17.10 2.05 11.81
C SER A 50 15.67 2.00 11.31
N ASP A 51 15.02 3.14 11.19
CA ASP A 51 13.68 3.30 10.60
C ASP A 51 13.70 3.47 9.07
N LEU A 52 14.87 3.72 8.46
CA LEU A 52 15.00 3.83 7.01
C LEU A 52 15.31 2.47 6.36
N ILE A 53 14.71 2.26 5.19
CA ILE A 53 15.01 1.12 4.31
C ILE A 53 16.12 1.55 3.34
N PRO A 54 17.24 0.84 3.26
CA PRO A 54 18.26 1.11 2.25
C PRO A 54 17.78 0.85 0.82
N MET A 55 18.43 1.44 -0.17
CA MET A 55 18.18 1.10 -1.58
C MET A 55 18.45 -0.40 -1.81
N GLY A 56 17.60 -1.02 -2.63
CA GLY A 56 17.69 -2.44 -2.96
C GLY A 56 17.27 -3.39 -1.82
N ALA A 57 16.67 -2.89 -0.72
CA ALA A 57 16.36 -3.70 0.46
C ALA A 57 14.86 -3.75 0.82
N ALA A 58 13.99 -3.16 0.02
CA ALA A 58 12.55 -3.22 0.25
C ALA A 58 11.98 -4.54 -0.28
N ASP A 59 11.29 -5.29 0.58
CA ASP A 59 10.57 -6.50 0.19
C ASP A 59 9.29 -6.19 -0.60
N ILE A 60 8.70 -5.00 -0.35
CA ILE A 60 7.48 -4.55 -1.02
C ILE A 60 7.57 -3.04 -1.26
N ILE A 61 7.20 -2.62 -2.47
CA ILE A 61 6.77 -1.25 -2.74
C ILE A 61 5.26 -1.28 -2.91
N LEU A 62 4.54 -0.57 -2.03
CA LEU A 62 3.10 -0.38 -2.11
C LEU A 62 2.81 1.06 -2.51
N SER A 63 2.35 1.25 -3.74
CA SER A 63 2.08 2.58 -4.30
C SER A 63 0.62 2.77 -4.65
N VAL A 64 0.07 3.90 -4.27
CA VAL A 64 -1.31 4.30 -4.61
C VAL A 64 -1.39 5.11 -5.92
N GLU A 65 -0.24 5.27 -6.61
CA GLU A 65 -0.11 6.02 -7.86
C GLU A 65 0.98 5.37 -8.74
N PRO A 66 0.71 5.10 -10.04
CA PRO A 66 1.58 4.25 -10.84
C PRO A 66 2.97 4.88 -11.15
N MET A 67 3.05 6.18 -11.44
CA MET A 67 4.34 6.83 -11.71
C MET A 67 5.22 6.89 -10.45
N GLU A 68 4.61 7.10 -9.28
CA GLU A 68 5.35 7.06 -8.00
C GLU A 68 5.91 5.67 -7.72
N SER A 69 5.23 4.60 -8.16
CA SER A 69 5.75 3.24 -8.02
C SER A 69 7.10 3.05 -8.73
N LEU A 70 7.23 3.59 -9.92
CA LEU A 70 8.47 3.54 -10.71
C LEU A 70 9.58 4.43 -10.10
N ARG A 71 9.21 5.58 -9.52
CA ARG A 71 10.16 6.49 -8.87
C ARG A 71 10.92 5.81 -7.73
N TYR A 72 10.26 4.93 -7.00
CA TYR A 72 10.84 4.25 -5.84
C TYR A 72 11.40 2.85 -6.13
N LEU A 73 11.38 2.39 -7.38
CA LEU A 73 11.99 1.11 -7.78
C LEU A 73 13.42 0.89 -7.29
N PRO A 74 14.30 1.91 -7.20
CA PRO A 74 15.65 1.71 -6.66
C PRO A 74 15.70 1.18 -5.22
N PHE A 75 14.60 1.27 -4.46
CA PHE A 75 14.50 0.68 -3.13
C PHE A 75 14.12 -0.80 -3.14
N LEU A 76 13.48 -1.29 -4.23
CA LEU A 76 13.00 -2.67 -4.31
C LEU A 76 14.17 -3.65 -4.38
N SER A 77 14.09 -4.73 -3.58
CA SER A 77 15.03 -5.82 -3.67
C SER A 77 14.81 -6.67 -4.94
N GLU A 78 15.76 -7.49 -5.33
CA GLU A 78 15.68 -8.36 -6.52
C GLU A 78 14.48 -9.33 -6.46
N THR A 79 14.09 -9.74 -5.27
CA THR A 79 12.94 -10.65 -5.03
C THR A 79 11.69 -9.92 -4.54
N GLY A 80 11.76 -8.61 -4.41
CA GLY A 80 10.68 -7.78 -3.86
C GLY A 80 9.47 -7.68 -4.79
N TRP A 81 8.33 -7.31 -4.22
CA TRP A 81 7.05 -7.15 -4.91
C TRP A 81 6.70 -5.69 -5.13
N LEU A 82 6.33 -5.37 -6.35
CA LEU A 82 5.78 -4.07 -6.73
C LEU A 82 4.25 -4.17 -6.79
N VAL A 83 3.57 -3.57 -5.81
CA VAL A 83 2.10 -3.52 -5.76
C VAL A 83 1.65 -2.08 -5.99
N THR A 84 0.94 -1.82 -7.08
CA THR A 84 0.60 -0.46 -7.46
C THR A 84 -0.83 -0.31 -7.97
N ASN A 85 -1.42 0.85 -7.66
CA ASN A 85 -2.64 1.30 -8.32
C ASN A 85 -2.32 1.71 -9.76
N THR A 86 -3.22 1.42 -10.70
CA THR A 86 -3.08 1.83 -12.11
C THR A 86 -3.74 3.18 -12.39
N ARG A 87 -4.49 3.74 -11.43
CA ARG A 87 -5.14 5.04 -11.58
C ARG A 87 -4.14 6.19 -11.40
N PRO A 88 -3.88 7.01 -12.44
CA PRO A 88 -2.92 8.10 -12.33
C PRO A 88 -3.50 9.27 -11.55
N PHE A 89 -2.65 10.00 -10.84
CA PHE A 89 -2.95 11.30 -10.26
C PHE A 89 -2.21 12.39 -11.03
N VAL A 90 -2.82 12.86 -12.11
CA VAL A 90 -2.21 13.85 -13.03
C VAL A 90 -2.20 15.23 -12.35
N ASN A 91 -1.09 15.57 -11.73
CA ASN A 91 -0.86 16.86 -11.04
C ASN A 91 0.27 17.69 -11.65
N ILE A 92 0.86 17.22 -12.76
CA ILE A 92 1.94 17.88 -13.49
C ILE A 92 1.59 17.94 -14.98
N PRO A 93 1.98 19.02 -15.71
CA PRO A 93 1.65 19.15 -17.13
C PRO A 93 2.31 18.11 -18.04
N ASN A 94 3.45 17.55 -17.61
CA ASN A 94 4.24 16.57 -18.38
C ASN A 94 4.08 15.17 -17.84
N TYR A 95 2.88 14.78 -17.39
CA TYR A 95 2.64 13.41 -16.95
C TYR A 95 2.82 12.46 -18.13
N PRO A 96 3.64 11.39 -18.03
CA PRO A 96 3.85 10.45 -19.12
C PRO A 96 2.56 9.71 -19.50
N GLU A 97 2.52 9.16 -20.71
CA GLU A 97 1.41 8.33 -21.14
C GLU A 97 1.25 7.12 -20.23
N LEU A 98 0.03 6.92 -19.72
CA LEU A 98 -0.27 5.86 -18.74
C LEU A 98 0.12 4.47 -19.28
N ALA A 99 -0.11 4.22 -20.56
CA ALA A 99 0.24 2.94 -21.18
C ALA A 99 1.75 2.64 -21.12
N GLU A 100 2.60 3.66 -21.22
CA GLU A 100 4.05 3.51 -21.09
C GLU A 100 4.43 3.18 -19.64
N ILE A 101 3.82 3.87 -18.68
CA ILE A 101 4.05 3.60 -17.23
C ILE A 101 3.67 2.15 -16.90
N ILE A 102 2.49 1.69 -17.31
CA ILE A 102 2.03 0.33 -17.05
C ILE A 102 2.96 -0.70 -17.70
N LYS A 103 3.40 -0.46 -18.94
CA LYS A 103 4.37 -1.32 -19.60
C LYS A 103 5.70 -1.44 -18.86
N GLU A 104 6.18 -0.35 -18.24
CA GLU A 104 7.38 -0.41 -17.40
C GLU A 104 7.15 -1.21 -16.12
N ILE A 105 5.98 -1.06 -15.48
CA ILE A 105 5.60 -1.84 -14.29
C ILE A 105 5.56 -3.34 -14.62
N GLU A 106 4.97 -3.72 -15.75
CA GLU A 106 4.83 -5.11 -16.21
C GLU A 106 6.16 -5.81 -16.53
N LYS A 107 7.25 -5.06 -16.71
CA LYS A 107 8.60 -5.65 -16.85
C LYS A 107 9.12 -6.29 -15.57
N HIS A 108 8.58 -5.89 -14.41
CA HIS A 108 8.97 -6.49 -13.14
C HIS A 108 8.31 -7.85 -12.97
N PRO A 109 9.07 -8.92 -12.73
CA PRO A 109 8.52 -10.28 -12.64
C PRO A 109 7.53 -10.41 -11.46
N ASN A 110 7.80 -9.72 -10.36
CA ASN A 110 6.99 -9.73 -9.15
C ASN A 110 6.19 -8.43 -9.06
N HIS A 111 5.07 -8.35 -9.76
CA HIS A 111 4.21 -7.16 -9.70
C HIS A 111 2.73 -7.51 -9.59
N ILE A 112 1.98 -6.62 -8.96
CA ILE A 112 0.52 -6.56 -8.94
C ILE A 112 0.12 -5.13 -9.32
N ALA A 113 -0.54 -4.98 -10.46
CA ALA A 113 -1.10 -3.72 -10.93
C ALA A 113 -2.63 -3.84 -11.00
N LEU A 114 -3.36 -2.97 -10.30
CA LEU A 114 -4.82 -3.04 -10.21
C LEU A 114 -5.45 -1.64 -10.21
N ASP A 115 -6.64 -1.48 -10.76
CA ASP A 115 -7.45 -0.27 -10.55
C ASP A 115 -8.19 -0.38 -9.21
N ALA A 116 -7.53 0.07 -8.15
CA ALA A 116 -8.08 0.02 -6.80
C ALA A 116 -9.29 0.94 -6.62
N ASP A 117 -9.39 2.01 -7.39
CA ASP A 117 -10.52 2.94 -7.35
C ASP A 117 -11.76 2.31 -7.99
N GLN A 118 -11.59 1.62 -9.12
CA GLN A 118 -12.68 0.87 -9.75
C GLN A 118 -13.18 -0.24 -8.82
N ILE A 119 -12.28 -1.07 -8.26
CA ILE A 119 -12.66 -2.13 -7.33
C ILE A 119 -13.41 -1.55 -6.12
N ALA A 120 -12.92 -0.45 -5.54
CA ALA A 120 -13.57 0.20 -4.42
C ALA A 120 -14.98 0.70 -4.77
N GLN A 121 -15.20 1.22 -5.98
CA GLN A 121 -16.51 1.63 -6.47
C GLN A 121 -17.47 0.43 -6.63
N GLU A 122 -17.02 -0.63 -7.25
CA GLU A 122 -17.82 -1.86 -7.51
C GLU A 122 -18.34 -2.50 -6.22
N ILE A 123 -17.55 -2.47 -5.15
CA ILE A 123 -17.96 -3.00 -3.83
C ILE A 123 -18.73 -2.00 -2.95
N GLY A 124 -19.01 -0.80 -3.46
CA GLY A 124 -19.71 0.26 -2.71
C GLY A 124 -18.87 0.94 -1.62
N ALA A 125 -17.53 0.88 -1.73
CA ALA A 125 -16.57 1.43 -0.76
C ALA A 125 -15.60 2.44 -1.43
N ALA A 126 -16.11 3.36 -2.24
CA ALA A 126 -15.33 4.27 -3.11
C ALA A 126 -14.25 5.09 -2.39
N ARG A 127 -14.34 5.27 -1.06
CA ARG A 127 -13.32 5.99 -0.25
C ARG A 127 -12.24 5.08 0.32
N SER A 128 -12.25 3.79 -0.01
CA SER A 128 -11.37 2.77 0.58
C SER A 128 -10.40 2.17 -0.44
N SER A 129 -10.11 2.86 -1.56
CA SER A 129 -9.16 2.37 -2.58
C SER A 129 -7.77 2.11 -2.01
N ASN A 130 -7.32 2.92 -1.04
CA ASN A 130 -6.07 2.66 -0.33
C ASN A 130 -6.09 1.35 0.47
N ILE A 131 -7.24 0.94 0.99
CA ILE A 131 -7.38 -0.33 1.71
C ILE A 131 -7.51 -1.51 0.73
N VAL A 132 -8.07 -1.30 -0.47
CA VAL A 132 -7.94 -2.28 -1.57
C VAL A 132 -6.47 -2.53 -1.88
N MET A 133 -5.66 -1.47 -1.96
CA MET A 133 -4.21 -1.59 -2.17
C MET A 133 -3.51 -2.37 -1.05
N LEU A 134 -3.87 -2.12 0.22
CA LEU A 134 -3.36 -2.90 1.35
C LEU A 134 -3.75 -4.38 1.23
N GLY A 135 -5.00 -4.66 0.85
CA GLY A 135 -5.47 -6.01 0.59
C GLY A 135 -4.66 -6.73 -0.49
N ALA A 136 -4.38 -6.03 -1.60
CA ALA A 136 -3.56 -6.57 -2.68
C ALA A 136 -2.10 -6.84 -2.25
N ALA A 137 -1.56 -6.05 -1.33
CA ALA A 137 -0.22 -6.26 -0.77
C ALA A 137 -0.18 -7.33 0.32
N SER A 138 -1.31 -7.66 0.96
CA SER A 138 -1.37 -8.54 2.13
C SER A 138 -0.73 -9.91 1.95
N PRO A 139 -0.76 -10.57 0.77
CA PRO A 139 -0.09 -11.86 0.57
C PRO A 139 1.44 -11.80 0.64
N PHE A 140 2.02 -10.60 0.58
CA PHE A 140 3.46 -10.38 0.58
C PHE A 140 3.94 -9.76 1.91
N ILE A 141 3.01 -9.33 2.77
CA ILE A 141 3.30 -8.83 4.12
C ILE A 141 3.28 -10.04 5.06
N GLN A 142 4.34 -10.25 5.81
CA GLN A 142 4.46 -11.38 6.74
C GLN A 142 3.66 -11.17 8.03
N ILE A 143 2.38 -10.87 7.89
CA ILE A 143 1.41 -10.72 8.99
C ILE A 143 0.17 -11.53 8.63
N PRO A 144 -0.42 -12.31 9.57
CA PRO A 144 -1.68 -12.98 9.33
C PRO A 144 -2.78 -12.00 8.90
N PHE A 145 -3.56 -12.39 7.90
CA PHE A 145 -4.56 -11.51 7.28
C PHE A 145 -5.61 -11.02 8.30
N GLU A 146 -6.04 -11.87 9.20
CA GLU A 146 -6.96 -11.56 10.30
C GLU A 146 -6.43 -10.46 11.23
N CYS A 147 -5.10 -10.31 11.34
CA CYS A 147 -4.52 -9.22 12.11
C CYS A 147 -4.63 -7.87 11.39
N LEU A 148 -4.62 -7.87 10.06
CA LEU A 148 -4.93 -6.66 9.27
C LEU A 148 -6.41 -6.27 9.42
N GLU A 149 -7.33 -7.25 9.44
CA GLU A 149 -8.76 -6.99 9.70
C GLU A 149 -8.96 -6.35 11.08
N ASP A 150 -8.29 -6.89 12.11
CA ASP A 150 -8.35 -6.31 13.45
C ASP A 150 -7.74 -4.91 13.51
N GLY A 151 -6.66 -4.68 12.75
CA GLY A 151 -6.08 -3.35 12.58
C GLY A 151 -7.10 -2.35 12.00
N ILE A 152 -7.85 -2.75 10.97
CA ILE A 152 -8.94 -1.95 10.41
C ILE A 152 -10.00 -1.65 11.45
N ARG A 153 -10.47 -2.65 12.19
CA ARG A 153 -11.47 -2.47 13.25
C ARG A 153 -11.01 -1.44 14.29
N LYS A 154 -9.74 -1.49 14.68
CA LYS A 154 -9.17 -0.54 15.65
C LYS A 154 -9.03 0.87 15.08
N ILE A 155 -8.52 1.02 13.86
CA ILE A 155 -8.26 2.33 13.25
C ILE A 155 -9.55 3.05 12.87
N PHE A 156 -10.53 2.31 12.36
CA PHE A 156 -11.77 2.90 11.83
C PHE A 156 -12.96 2.75 12.78
N GLY A 157 -12.86 2.00 13.88
CA GLY A 157 -13.97 1.74 14.80
C GLY A 157 -14.68 2.98 15.34
N ALA A 158 -13.91 4.02 15.68
CA ALA A 158 -14.48 5.30 16.12
C ALA A 158 -15.31 6.05 15.05
N LYS A 159 -15.22 5.64 13.77
CA LYS A 159 -15.96 6.23 12.66
C LYS A 159 -17.30 5.53 12.37
N GLY A 160 -17.61 4.47 13.11
CA GLY A 160 -18.84 3.69 12.98
C GLY A 160 -18.68 2.39 12.19
N GLU A 161 -19.62 1.48 12.39
CA GLU A 161 -19.58 0.12 11.81
C GLU A 161 -19.62 0.11 10.27
N ASP A 162 -20.38 1.03 9.67
CA ASP A 162 -20.46 1.11 8.20
C ASP A 162 -19.10 1.40 7.58
N VAL A 163 -18.29 2.27 8.21
CA VAL A 163 -16.93 2.60 7.76
C VAL A 163 -16.01 1.39 7.95
N VAL A 164 -16.10 0.70 9.08
CA VAL A 164 -15.33 -0.53 9.33
C VAL A 164 -15.66 -1.58 8.28
N ASN A 165 -16.95 -1.86 8.04
CA ASN A 165 -17.40 -2.86 7.08
C ASN A 165 -16.99 -2.53 5.65
N ALA A 166 -17.06 -1.25 5.23
CA ALA A 166 -16.60 -0.81 3.93
C ALA A 166 -15.09 -1.07 3.76
N ASN A 167 -14.27 -0.78 4.78
CA ASN A 167 -12.83 -1.01 4.73
C ASN A 167 -12.48 -2.52 4.79
N LEU A 168 -13.22 -3.34 5.55
CA LEU A 168 -13.03 -4.79 5.53
C LEU A 168 -13.35 -5.37 4.14
N LYS A 169 -14.46 -4.96 3.51
CA LYS A 169 -14.78 -5.37 2.13
C LYS A 169 -13.66 -4.98 1.16
N ALA A 170 -13.12 -3.77 1.29
CA ALA A 170 -12.03 -3.29 0.47
C ALA A 170 -10.75 -4.13 0.65
N LEU A 171 -10.39 -4.47 1.88
CA LEU A 171 -9.25 -5.33 2.19
C LEU A 171 -9.39 -6.71 1.52
N HIS A 172 -10.56 -7.34 1.67
CA HIS A 172 -10.86 -8.63 1.06
C HIS A 172 -10.82 -8.58 -0.47
N ALA A 173 -11.42 -7.55 -1.09
CA ALA A 173 -11.42 -7.40 -2.54
C ALA A 173 -10.01 -7.26 -3.11
N GLY A 174 -9.15 -6.48 -2.46
CA GLY A 174 -7.73 -6.36 -2.85
C GLY A 174 -6.98 -7.68 -2.74
N LYS A 175 -7.16 -8.42 -1.65
CA LYS A 175 -6.56 -9.75 -1.48
C LYS A 175 -7.04 -10.73 -2.55
N GLN A 176 -8.33 -10.79 -2.81
CA GLN A 176 -8.91 -11.65 -3.84
C GLN A 176 -8.34 -11.37 -5.23
N PHE A 177 -8.17 -10.09 -5.57
CA PHE A 177 -7.52 -9.70 -6.83
C PHE A 177 -6.09 -10.27 -6.91
N SER A 178 -5.29 -10.06 -5.85
CA SER A 178 -3.90 -10.52 -5.83
C SER A 178 -3.79 -12.05 -5.90
N ASP A 179 -4.65 -12.77 -5.18
CA ASP A 179 -4.68 -14.24 -5.20
C ASP A 179 -5.08 -14.80 -6.57
N SER A 180 -5.86 -14.07 -7.37
CA SER A 180 -6.24 -14.46 -8.75
C SER A 180 -5.10 -14.27 -9.78
N LYS A 181 -4.02 -13.58 -9.41
CA LYS A 181 -2.87 -13.28 -10.29
C LYS A 181 -1.65 -14.16 -10.02
N LYS A 182 -1.69 -14.97 -8.98
CA LYS A 182 -0.67 -16.00 -8.66
C LYS A 182 -0.94 -17.28 -9.44
#